data_ad04654598c5334ba8506bb65a062424
#
_entry.id   ad04654598c5334ba8506bb65a062424
#
_cell.length_a   1.000
_cell.length_b   1.000
_cell.length_c   1.000
_cell.angle_alpha   90.00
_cell.angle_beta   90.00
_cell.angle_gamma   90.00
#
_symmetry.space_group_name_H-M   'P 1'
#
loop_
_entity.id
_entity.type
_entity.pdbx_description
1 polymer ?
#
loop_
_entity_poly.entity_id
_entity_poly.type
_entity_poly.pdbx_seq_one_letter_code
_entity_poly.pdbx_strand_id
1 'polypeptide(L)'
;MLKINGVAVATPKTFEVIISDLDGESNRNTNGDLIRDRIAVKRKLNCEWPPLTQDKCSTLLKAVKDVFFQVTYPDPMDGVITKTMYVGDRTAPAYFYNTKTKEVEWQGLKMNLIER
;
A
#
# COMPACT_ATOMS: atom_id res chain seq x y z
N MET A 1 7.05 -9.01 7.51
CA MET A 1 7.21 -8.60 6.11
C MET A 1 6.89 -7.12 5.96
N LEU A 2 5.71 -6.68 6.34
CA LEU A 2 5.28 -5.28 6.22
C LEU A 2 5.29 -4.62 7.61
N LYS A 3 5.90 -3.43 7.71
CA LYS A 3 5.93 -2.64 8.94
C LYS A 3 5.45 -1.23 8.66
N ILE A 4 4.68 -0.67 9.59
CA ILE A 4 4.22 0.72 9.52
C ILE A 4 4.70 1.42 10.78
N ASN A 5 5.48 2.51 10.62
CA ASN A 5 6.13 3.24 11.71
C ASN A 5 6.96 2.32 12.62
N GLY A 6 7.62 1.31 12.01
CA GLY A 6 8.46 0.35 12.74
C GLY A 6 7.70 -0.78 13.43
N VAL A 7 6.37 -0.80 13.34
CA VAL A 7 5.54 -1.84 13.96
C VAL A 7 5.09 -2.83 12.89
N ALA A 8 5.35 -4.12 13.13
CA ALA A 8 4.92 -5.17 12.22
C ALA A 8 3.39 -5.26 12.18
N VAL A 9 2.83 -5.33 10.98
CA VAL A 9 1.39 -5.50 10.76
C VAL A 9 1.11 -6.85 10.11
N ALA A 10 -0.18 -7.23 10.03
CA ALA A 10 -0.57 -8.48 9.40
C ALA A 10 -0.01 -8.58 7.98
N THR A 11 0.48 -9.76 7.61
CA THR A 11 1.02 -10.01 6.28
C THR A 11 -0.12 -10.09 5.26
N PRO A 12 -0.08 -9.27 4.19
CA PRO A 12 -1.10 -9.36 3.15
C PRO A 12 -0.99 -10.67 2.38
N LYS A 13 -2.14 -11.18 1.90
CA LYS A 13 -2.15 -12.35 1.02
C LYS A 13 -1.74 -12.00 -0.40
N THR A 14 -2.03 -10.77 -0.83
CA THR A 14 -1.63 -10.23 -2.12
C THR A 14 -0.86 -8.94 -1.87
N PHE A 15 0.33 -8.86 -2.42
CA PHE A 15 1.21 -7.71 -2.29
C PHE A 15 1.84 -7.42 -3.63
N GLU A 16 1.55 -6.23 -4.17
CA GLU A 16 2.04 -5.82 -5.48
C GLU A 16 2.75 -4.48 -5.35
N VAL A 17 3.97 -4.40 -5.86
CA VAL A 17 4.73 -3.16 -5.90
C VAL A 17 4.70 -2.61 -7.32
N ILE A 18 4.20 -1.40 -7.46
CA ILE A 18 4.18 -0.68 -8.74
C ILE A 18 5.22 0.43 -8.66
N ILE A 19 6.16 0.42 -9.60
CA ILE A 19 7.18 1.45 -9.73
C ILE A 19 6.78 2.31 -10.91
N SER A 20 6.50 3.59 -10.65
CA SER A 20 6.03 4.52 -11.66
C SER A 20 6.93 5.75 -11.73
N ASP A 21 7.14 6.21 -12.94
CA ASP A 21 7.82 7.48 -13.18
C ASP A 21 6.81 8.61 -13.11
N LEU A 22 7.14 9.64 -12.34
CA LEU A 22 6.39 10.88 -12.33
C LEU A 22 7.06 11.84 -13.30
N ASP A 23 6.38 12.10 -14.41
CA ASP A 23 6.87 13.00 -15.45
C ASP A 23 6.32 14.41 -15.24
N GLY A 24 7.15 15.42 -15.54
CA GLY A 24 6.68 16.79 -15.68
C GLY A 24 5.99 16.97 -17.03
N GLU A 25 6.74 17.40 -18.02
CA GLU A 25 6.24 17.60 -19.37
C GLU A 25 6.92 16.63 -20.33
N SER A 26 6.13 16.00 -21.21
CA SER A 26 6.65 15.06 -22.21
C SER A 26 6.22 15.54 -23.60
N ASN A 27 7.21 15.75 -24.47
CA ASN A 27 7.02 16.23 -25.83
C ASN A 27 7.84 15.39 -26.84
N ARG A 28 7.46 15.46 -28.11
CA ARG A 28 8.30 14.95 -29.18
C ARG A 28 9.01 16.09 -29.87
N ASN A 29 10.28 15.90 -30.20
CA ASN A 29 11.05 16.89 -30.94
C ASN A 29 10.72 16.82 -32.45
N THR A 30 11.39 17.65 -33.27
CA THR A 30 11.18 17.71 -34.71
C THR A 30 11.53 16.40 -35.44
N ASN A 31 12.36 15.56 -34.85
CA ASN A 31 12.72 14.23 -35.34
C ASN A 31 11.75 13.14 -34.92
N GLY A 32 10.72 13.47 -34.15
CA GLY A 32 9.75 12.52 -33.63
C GLY A 32 10.18 11.79 -32.38
N ASP A 33 11.34 12.11 -31.80
CA ASP A 33 11.81 11.50 -30.54
C ASP A 33 11.04 12.03 -29.35
N LEU A 34 10.73 11.14 -28.40
CA LEU A 34 10.09 11.53 -27.15
C LEU A 34 11.11 12.22 -26.22
N ILE A 35 10.81 13.46 -25.87
CA ILE A 35 11.56 14.18 -24.84
C ILE A 35 10.76 14.02 -23.54
N ARG A 36 11.36 13.34 -22.58
CA ARG A 36 10.71 13.02 -21.32
C ARG A 36 11.40 13.73 -20.14
N ASP A 37 10.62 14.48 -19.38
CA ASP A 37 11.09 15.16 -18.19
C ASP A 37 10.63 14.38 -16.96
N ARG A 38 11.48 13.44 -16.50
CA ARG A 38 11.17 12.61 -15.35
C ARG A 38 11.51 13.36 -14.07
N ILE A 39 10.49 13.74 -13.30
CA ILE A 39 10.64 14.44 -12.03
C ILE A 39 11.09 13.49 -10.92
N ALA A 40 10.46 12.32 -10.83
CA ALA A 40 10.74 11.38 -9.76
C ALA A 40 10.29 9.97 -10.15
N VAL A 41 10.81 8.98 -9.42
CA VAL A 41 10.33 7.59 -9.45
C VAL A 41 9.58 7.36 -8.16
N LYS A 42 8.30 6.98 -8.27
CA LYS A 42 7.43 6.76 -7.12
C LYS A 42 6.93 5.33 -7.07
N ARG A 43 6.71 4.84 -5.86
CA ARG A 43 6.22 3.50 -5.64
C ARG A 43 4.81 3.51 -5.10
N LYS A 44 4.03 2.53 -5.51
CA LYS A 44 2.68 2.31 -5.03
C LYS A 44 2.54 0.84 -4.65
N LEU A 45 2.02 0.59 -3.47
CA LEU A 45 1.80 -0.76 -2.98
C LEU A 45 0.30 -1.07 -3.01
N ASN A 46 -0.07 -2.12 -3.74
CA ASN A 46 -1.43 -2.64 -3.70
C ASN A 46 -1.43 -3.85 -2.76
N CYS A 47 -2.18 -3.74 -1.68
CA CYS A 47 -2.23 -4.76 -0.64
C CYS A 47 -3.64 -5.27 -0.46
N GLU A 48 -3.77 -6.59 -0.33
CA GLU A 48 -5.02 -7.25 0.01
C GLU A 48 -4.72 -8.28 1.10
N TRP A 49 -5.51 -8.27 2.17
CA TRP A 49 -5.31 -9.14 3.32
C TRP A 49 -6.25 -10.32 3.30
N PRO A 50 -5.84 -11.47 3.90
CA PRO A 50 -6.75 -12.57 4.18
C PRO A 50 -7.77 -12.12 5.25
N PRO A 51 -8.78 -12.96 5.56
CA PRO A 51 -9.73 -12.64 6.63
C PRO A 51 -9.02 -12.24 7.92
N LEU A 52 -9.40 -11.10 8.48
CA LEU A 52 -8.81 -10.53 9.69
C LEU A 52 -9.86 -10.43 10.79
N THR A 53 -9.46 -10.69 12.03
CA THR A 53 -10.33 -10.42 13.18
C THR A 53 -10.54 -8.92 13.32
N GLN A 54 -11.58 -8.53 14.07
CA GLN A 54 -11.89 -7.12 14.31
C GLN A 54 -10.66 -6.38 14.90
N ASP A 55 -9.97 -7.00 15.84
CA ASP A 55 -8.80 -6.39 16.49
C ASP A 55 -7.66 -6.16 15.50
N LYS A 56 -7.34 -7.15 14.68
CA LYS A 56 -6.28 -7.04 13.69
C LYS A 56 -6.63 -6.02 12.60
N CYS A 57 -7.87 -6.04 12.12
CA CYS A 57 -8.35 -5.08 11.13
C CYS A 57 -8.28 -3.65 11.69
N SER A 58 -8.75 -3.44 12.92
CA SER A 58 -8.70 -2.15 13.60
C SER A 58 -7.28 -1.67 13.77
N THR A 59 -6.37 -2.53 14.22
CA THR A 59 -4.96 -2.19 14.39
C THR A 59 -4.33 -1.73 13.08
N LEU A 60 -4.60 -2.45 12.00
CA LEU A 60 -4.08 -2.13 10.68
C LEU A 60 -4.62 -0.79 10.17
N LEU A 61 -5.93 -0.56 10.28
CA LEU A 61 -6.55 0.70 9.85
C LEU A 61 -6.07 1.88 10.67
N LYS A 62 -5.88 1.70 11.97
CA LYS A 62 -5.33 2.76 12.84
C LYS A 62 -3.87 3.07 12.53
N ALA A 63 -3.10 2.08 12.10
CA ALA A 63 -1.69 2.29 11.73
C ALA A 63 -1.55 3.24 10.54
N VAL A 64 -2.54 3.29 9.65
CA VAL A 64 -2.52 4.12 8.43
C VAL A 64 -3.42 5.35 8.53
N LYS A 65 -3.87 5.73 9.71
CA LYS A 65 -4.79 6.86 9.88
C LYS A 65 -4.14 8.23 9.70
N ASP A 66 -2.83 8.33 9.90
CA ASP A 66 -2.11 9.59 9.77
C ASP A 66 -1.99 10.01 8.31
N VAL A 67 -1.78 11.31 8.08
CA VAL A 67 -1.63 11.85 6.72
C VAL A 67 -0.47 11.19 6.01
N PHE A 68 0.66 11.04 6.71
CA PHE A 68 1.84 10.33 6.20
C PHE A 68 2.38 9.41 7.29
N PHE A 69 2.98 8.30 6.87
CA PHE A 69 3.60 7.33 7.77
C PHE A 69 4.75 6.62 7.07
N GLN A 70 5.63 5.99 7.85
CA GLN A 70 6.76 5.24 7.33
C GLN A 70 6.35 3.80 7.07
N VAL A 71 6.63 3.31 5.87
CA VAL A 71 6.33 1.92 5.48
C VAL A 71 7.64 1.22 5.14
N THR A 72 7.89 0.11 5.83
CA THR A 72 9.03 -0.78 5.55
C THR A 72 8.50 -2.02 4.85
N TYR A 73 9.02 -2.30 3.66
CA TYR A 73 8.52 -3.38 2.81
C TYR A 73 9.64 -3.92 1.92
N PRO A 74 9.49 -5.15 1.38
CA PRO A 74 10.42 -5.67 0.39
C PRO A 74 10.14 -5.07 -0.99
N ASP A 75 11.11 -4.32 -1.51
CA ASP A 75 11.03 -3.72 -2.84
C ASP A 75 11.73 -4.61 -3.87
N PRO A 76 11.15 -4.84 -5.06
CA PRO A 76 11.78 -5.71 -6.05
C PRO A 76 13.08 -5.16 -6.63
N MET A 77 13.29 -3.84 -6.56
CA MET A 77 14.51 -3.22 -7.07
C MET A 77 15.59 -3.09 -6.00
N ASP A 78 15.22 -2.63 -4.81
CA ASP A 78 16.17 -2.21 -3.77
C ASP A 78 16.20 -3.14 -2.54
N GLY A 79 15.38 -4.17 -2.49
CA GLY A 79 15.24 -5.04 -1.33
C GLY A 79 14.40 -4.40 -0.24
N VAL A 80 14.65 -4.72 1.02
CA VAL A 80 13.86 -4.15 2.13
C VAL A 80 14.22 -2.68 2.31
N ILE A 81 13.25 -1.81 2.11
CA ILE A 81 13.41 -0.35 2.22
C ILE A 81 12.28 0.26 3.02
N THR A 82 12.50 1.50 3.45
CA THR A 82 11.50 2.30 4.16
C THR A 82 11.21 3.57 3.37
N LYS A 83 9.93 3.84 3.13
CA LYS A 83 9.49 5.04 2.41
C LYS A 83 8.38 5.73 3.18
N THR A 84 8.31 7.06 3.05
CA THR A 84 7.15 7.83 3.55
C THR A 84 6.02 7.69 2.56
N MET A 85 4.88 7.21 3.04
CA MET A 85 3.71 6.93 2.21
C MET A 85 2.44 7.48 2.83
N TYR A 86 1.39 7.54 2.03
CA TYR A 86 0.03 7.81 2.48
C TYR A 86 -0.90 6.74 1.93
N VAL A 87 -2.04 6.57 2.57
CA VAL A 87 -3.03 5.58 2.14
C VAL A 87 -4.06 6.24 1.23
N GLY A 88 -4.40 5.53 0.15
CA GLY A 88 -5.55 5.87 -0.68
C GLY A 88 -6.84 5.30 -0.08
N ASP A 89 -7.73 4.80 -0.94
CA ASP A 89 -8.96 4.19 -0.48
C ASP A 89 -8.70 2.91 0.32
N ARG A 90 -9.47 2.74 1.41
CA ARG A 90 -9.44 1.57 2.26
C ARG A 90 -10.79 0.90 2.18
N THR A 91 -10.80 -0.36 1.75
CA THR A 91 -12.03 -1.11 1.53
C THR A 91 -12.02 -2.39 2.35
N ALA A 92 -13.04 -2.58 3.18
CA ALA A 92 -13.30 -3.83 3.91
C ALA A 92 -14.66 -4.35 3.46
N PRO A 93 -14.74 -5.02 2.30
CA PRO A 93 -16.00 -5.24 1.59
C PRO A 93 -16.95 -6.24 2.23
N ALA A 94 -16.45 -7.10 3.10
CA ALA A 94 -17.29 -8.14 3.69
C ALA A 94 -16.90 -8.38 5.14
N TYR A 95 -17.93 -8.65 5.96
CA TYR A 95 -17.67 -9.14 7.30
C TYR A 95 -18.38 -10.48 7.49
N PHE A 96 -17.86 -11.26 8.41
CA PHE A 96 -18.44 -12.52 8.83
C PHE A 96 -18.49 -12.56 10.35
N TYR A 97 -19.66 -12.89 10.90
CA TYR A 97 -19.81 -13.05 12.33
C TYR A 97 -19.74 -14.54 12.69
N ASN A 98 -18.70 -14.89 13.44
CA ASN A 98 -18.55 -16.27 13.89
C ASN A 98 -19.37 -16.49 15.15
N THR A 99 -20.45 -17.23 15.03
CA THR A 99 -21.38 -17.48 16.13
C THR A 99 -20.78 -18.35 17.24
N LYS A 100 -19.76 -19.14 16.93
CA LYS A 100 -19.07 -20.01 17.91
C LYS A 100 -18.12 -19.21 18.78
N THR A 101 -17.31 -18.32 18.18
CA THR A 101 -16.34 -17.48 18.89
C THR A 101 -16.93 -16.12 19.26
N LYS A 102 -18.08 -15.75 18.71
CA LYS A 102 -18.70 -14.43 18.85
C LYS A 102 -17.80 -13.29 18.40
N GLU A 103 -16.98 -13.54 17.40
CA GLU A 103 -16.05 -12.57 16.82
C GLU A 103 -16.49 -12.16 15.43
N VAL A 104 -16.15 -10.93 15.06
CA VAL A 104 -16.35 -10.40 13.71
C VAL A 104 -15.05 -10.56 12.94
N GLU A 105 -15.15 -11.11 11.74
CA GLU A 105 -14.02 -11.20 10.82
C GLU A 105 -14.29 -10.33 9.59
N TRP A 106 -13.28 -9.60 9.16
CA TRP A 106 -13.33 -8.78 7.96
C TRP A 106 -12.57 -9.48 6.84
N GLN A 107 -13.27 -9.76 5.76
CA GLN A 107 -12.71 -10.48 4.62
C GLN A 107 -12.43 -9.51 3.48
N GLY A 108 -11.24 -9.66 2.88
CA GLY A 108 -10.91 -8.90 1.70
C GLY A 108 -10.55 -7.44 1.94
N LEU A 109 -9.98 -7.11 3.10
CA LEU A 109 -9.45 -5.77 3.33
C LEU A 109 -8.41 -5.43 2.27
N LYS A 110 -8.60 -4.31 1.59
CA LYS A 110 -7.73 -3.81 0.53
C LYS A 110 -7.35 -2.37 0.79
N MET A 111 -6.12 -2.02 0.48
CA MET A 111 -5.69 -0.63 0.48
C MET A 111 -4.50 -0.43 -0.44
N ASN A 112 -4.32 0.82 -0.88
CA ASN A 112 -3.16 1.24 -1.66
C ASN A 112 -2.30 2.14 -0.78
N LEU A 113 -1.00 1.85 -0.72
CA LEU A 113 -0.02 2.71 -0.06
C LEU A 113 0.77 3.41 -1.16
N ILE A 114 0.77 4.73 -1.13
CA ILE A 114 1.34 5.55 -2.20
C ILE A 114 2.48 6.36 -1.64
N GLU A 115 3.64 6.34 -2.31
CA GLU A 115 4.81 7.12 -1.91
C GLU A 115 4.52 8.62 -2.02
N ARG A 116 4.92 9.33 -0.96
CA ARG A 116 4.81 10.78 -0.90
C ARG A 116 5.64 11.48 -1.98
#